data_1e76b84c5de4a079258b8c9e7e4db406
#
_entry.id   1e76b84c5de4a079258b8c9e7e4db406
#
_cell.length_a   1.000
_cell.length_b   1.000
_cell.length_c   1.000
_cell.angle_alpha   90.00
_cell.angle_beta   90.00
_cell.angle_gamma   90.00
#
_symmetry.space_group_name_H-M   'P 1'
#
loop_
_entity.id
_entity.type
_entity.pdbx_description
1 polymer ?
#
loop_
_entity_poly.entity_id
_entity_poly.type
_entity_poly.pdbx_seq_one_letter_code
_entity_poly.pdbx_strand_id
1 'polypeptide(L)'
;AAYSELESRSNFWDGWQEGRPVQEYFRSDYALPGPDATNYGHWMSMFNFTYTNGHTFIDVLWKTNYKGLNFANQVITKVGEMTSEQISDAQKKQIIGEATFLRGYYHFKLLTLYGQIIIRDELISQETLDKPLSTRSEAWNIIIDDFTTASTMLSETNESDNLR
;
A
#
# COMPACT_ATOMS: atom_id res chain seq x y z
N ALA A 1 -7.84 -9.87 2.64
CA ALA A 1 -6.42 -9.71 3.02
C ALA A 1 -5.78 -8.47 2.34
N ALA A 2 -5.77 -8.34 0.98
CA ALA A 2 -5.13 -7.18 0.33
C ALA A 2 -5.78 -5.84 0.74
N TYR A 3 -7.09 -5.76 0.82
CA TYR A 3 -7.82 -4.58 1.31
C TYR A 3 -7.61 -4.27 2.78
N SER A 4 -7.32 -5.27 3.62
CA SER A 4 -7.20 -5.06 5.07
C SER A 4 -6.03 -4.15 5.45
N GLU A 5 -5.01 -4.07 4.62
CA GLU A 5 -3.86 -3.19 4.84
C GLU A 5 -4.18 -1.70 4.49
N LEU A 6 -5.28 -1.42 3.77
CA LEU A 6 -5.78 -0.05 3.60
C LEU A 6 -6.40 0.49 4.89
N GLU A 7 -7.04 -0.37 5.65
CA GLU A 7 -7.72 0.01 6.89
C GLU A 7 -6.79 0.04 8.10
N SER A 8 -5.55 -0.47 7.97
CA SER A 8 -4.49 -0.48 9.01
C SER A 8 -5.05 -0.27 10.43
N ARG A 9 -5.90 -1.22 10.88
CA ARG A 9 -6.44 -1.20 12.25
C ARG A 9 -5.36 -1.66 13.20
N SER A 10 -4.53 -0.74 13.62
CA SER A 10 -3.73 -0.99 14.80
C SER A 10 -4.58 -0.80 16.04
N ASN A 11 -4.32 -1.59 17.05
CA ASN A 11 -4.88 -1.35 18.37
C ASN A 11 -4.50 0.07 18.81
N PHE A 12 -5.43 0.74 19.48
CA PHE A 12 -5.27 2.11 20.03
C PHE A 12 -3.93 2.34 20.75
N TRP A 13 -3.33 1.28 21.30
CA TRP A 13 -2.07 1.33 22.01
C TRP A 13 -0.83 1.25 21.12
N ASP A 14 -0.95 0.76 19.89
CA ASP A 14 0.20 0.62 19.00
C ASP A 14 0.51 1.92 18.22
N GLY A 15 -0.33 2.94 18.33
CA GLY A 15 -0.09 4.28 17.76
C GLY A 15 -0.05 4.34 16.23
N TRP A 16 -0.34 3.24 15.55
CA TRP A 16 -0.07 3.07 14.12
C TRP A 16 -1.11 3.66 13.20
N GLN A 17 -2.36 3.69 13.64
CA GLN A 17 -3.42 4.41 12.90
C GLN A 17 -3.12 5.91 12.82
N GLU A 18 -2.34 6.39 13.75
CA GLU A 18 -2.02 7.80 13.90
C GLU A 18 -0.81 8.21 13.06
N GLY A 19 -0.01 7.24 12.58
CA GLY A 19 1.12 7.52 11.69
C GLY A 19 0.70 8.11 10.35
N ARG A 20 -0.43 7.72 9.79
CA ARG A 20 -0.95 8.28 8.54
C ARG A 20 -1.34 9.76 8.68
N PRO A 21 -2.21 10.15 9.64
CA PRO A 21 -2.52 11.57 9.84
C PRO A 21 -1.29 12.41 10.07
N VAL A 22 -0.33 11.92 10.86
CA VAL A 22 0.91 12.63 11.14
C VAL A 22 1.74 12.82 9.87
N GLN A 23 1.83 11.80 9.01
CA GLN A 23 2.58 11.92 7.76
C GLN A 23 1.85 12.73 6.69
N GLU A 24 0.53 12.59 6.60
CA GLU A 24 -0.25 13.19 5.53
C GLU A 24 -0.69 14.62 5.86
N TYR A 25 -0.93 14.94 7.13
CA TYR A 25 -1.47 16.23 7.54
C TYR A 25 -0.49 17.07 8.40
N PHE A 26 0.19 16.47 9.37
CA PHE A 26 1.04 17.23 10.30
C PHE A 26 2.40 17.62 9.70
N ARG A 27 2.76 17.05 8.56
CA ARG A 27 3.92 17.48 7.77
C ARG A 27 3.57 18.54 6.73
N SER A 28 2.49 19.27 6.95
CA SER A 28 2.01 20.34 6.10
C SER A 28 1.58 21.53 6.93
N ASP A 29 1.36 22.66 6.27
CA ASP A 29 0.88 23.89 6.91
C ASP A 29 -0.61 23.83 7.30
N TYR A 30 -1.28 22.71 7.04
CA TYR A 30 -2.72 22.57 7.23
C TYR A 30 -3.14 22.22 8.65
N ALA A 31 -2.27 21.57 9.42
CA ALA A 31 -2.65 21.08 10.74
C ALA A 31 -1.53 21.32 11.75
N LEU A 32 -1.90 21.82 12.91
CA LEU A 32 -1.03 21.86 14.08
C LEU A 32 -1.42 20.73 15.03
N PRO A 33 -0.45 20.05 15.64
CA PRO A 33 -0.75 19.09 16.69
C PRO A 33 -1.42 19.83 17.86
N GLY A 34 -2.43 19.19 18.46
CA GLY A 34 -3.12 19.74 19.61
C GLY A 34 -2.24 19.88 20.86
N PRO A 35 -2.78 20.47 21.95
CA PRO A 35 -2.00 20.74 23.17
C PRO A 35 -1.31 19.52 23.77
N ASP A 36 -1.89 18.33 23.61
CA ASP A 36 -1.36 17.08 24.14
C ASP A 36 -0.21 16.49 23.30
N ALA A 37 0.07 17.02 22.12
CA ALA A 37 1.08 16.49 21.22
C ALA A 37 2.49 16.51 21.83
N THR A 38 2.76 17.42 22.75
CA THR A 38 4.03 17.49 23.49
C THR A 38 4.29 16.25 24.35
N ASN A 39 3.25 15.50 24.72
CA ASN A 39 3.35 14.24 25.43
C ASN A 39 3.71 13.07 24.51
N TYR A 40 3.64 13.28 23.20
CA TYR A 40 3.88 12.27 22.16
C TYR A 40 5.10 12.65 21.33
N GLY A 41 6.29 12.41 21.85
CA GLY A 41 7.56 12.82 21.23
C GLY A 41 7.75 12.34 19.78
N HIS A 42 7.21 11.18 19.42
CA HIS A 42 7.30 10.67 18.04
C HIS A 42 6.46 11.51 17.07
N TRP A 43 5.30 12.02 17.48
CA TRP A 43 4.47 12.89 16.66
C TRP A 43 5.14 14.24 16.45
N MET A 44 5.66 14.78 17.55
CA MET A 44 6.37 16.05 17.48
C MET A 44 7.61 15.97 16.62
N SER A 45 8.34 14.85 16.61
CA SER A 45 9.49 14.69 15.73
C SER A 45 9.11 14.66 14.25
N MET A 46 7.97 14.06 13.91
CA MET A 46 7.43 14.09 12.53
C MET A 46 6.99 15.50 12.14
N PHE A 47 6.26 16.19 13.01
CA PHE A 47 5.81 17.55 12.79
C PHE A 47 6.98 18.54 12.61
N ASN A 48 7.99 18.45 13.47
CA ASN A 48 9.15 19.34 13.44
C ASN A 48 10.24 18.90 12.44
N PHE A 49 10.00 17.81 11.68
CA PHE A 49 11.00 17.24 10.75
C PHE A 49 12.34 16.86 11.42
N THR A 50 12.30 16.50 12.70
CA THR A 50 13.50 16.09 13.47
C THR A 50 13.64 14.57 13.58
N TYR A 51 12.83 13.81 12.86
CA TYR A 51 12.89 12.36 12.83
C TYR A 51 14.09 11.82 12.05
N THR A 52 14.49 10.60 12.38
CA THR A 52 15.54 9.86 11.69
C THR A 52 14.96 8.69 10.90
N ASN A 53 15.80 8.04 10.08
CA ASN A 53 15.40 6.85 9.31
C ASN A 53 14.92 5.67 10.17
N GLY A 54 15.27 5.65 11.46
CA GLY A 54 14.80 4.64 12.43
C GLY A 54 13.45 4.99 13.08
N HIS A 55 12.74 6.01 12.59
CA HIS A 55 11.48 6.42 13.19
C HIS A 55 10.39 5.36 12.97
N THR A 56 9.72 4.98 14.04
CA THR A 56 8.79 3.84 14.06
C THR A 56 7.64 3.99 13.04
N PHE A 57 7.08 5.18 12.88
CA PHE A 57 6.00 5.40 11.90
C PHE A 57 6.46 5.18 10.46
N ILE A 58 7.71 5.55 10.14
CA ILE A 58 8.31 5.33 8.83
C ILE A 58 8.47 3.83 8.59
N ASP A 59 9.02 3.09 9.56
CA ASP A 59 9.21 1.64 9.46
C ASP A 59 7.89 0.88 9.30
N VAL A 60 6.87 1.25 10.07
CA VAL A 60 5.56 0.59 9.99
C VAL A 60 4.88 0.82 8.66
N LEU A 61 4.89 2.05 8.13
CA LEU A 61 4.29 2.32 6.81
C LEU A 61 5.01 1.57 5.69
N TRP A 62 6.33 1.45 5.76
CA TRP A 62 7.10 0.59 4.86
C TRP A 62 6.61 -0.85 4.91
N LYS A 63 6.59 -1.44 6.10
CA LYS A 63 6.16 -2.83 6.31
C LYS A 63 4.71 -3.09 5.90
N THR A 64 3.81 -2.19 6.26
CA THR A 64 2.38 -2.31 5.93
C THR A 64 2.13 -2.27 4.43
N ASN A 65 2.76 -1.34 3.71
CA ASN A 65 2.60 -1.26 2.26
C ASN A 65 3.20 -2.49 1.56
N TYR A 66 4.37 -2.97 1.97
CA TYR A 66 4.94 -4.20 1.40
C TYR A 66 4.14 -5.45 1.75
N LYS A 67 3.50 -5.50 2.91
CA LYS A 67 2.57 -6.58 3.27
C LYS A 67 1.34 -6.56 2.37
N GLY A 68 0.76 -5.37 2.12
CA GLY A 68 -0.34 -5.20 1.17
C GLY A 68 0.04 -5.61 -0.24
N LEU A 69 1.24 -5.24 -0.72
CA LEU A 69 1.83 -5.68 -1.98
C LEU A 69 1.90 -7.20 -2.09
N ASN A 70 2.43 -7.86 -1.06
CA ASN A 70 2.55 -9.32 -1.04
C ASN A 70 1.17 -9.99 -1.11
N PHE A 71 0.17 -9.47 -0.41
CA PHE A 71 -1.19 -9.99 -0.51
C PHE A 71 -1.80 -9.77 -1.90
N ALA A 72 -1.56 -8.62 -2.54
CA ALA A 72 -1.99 -8.37 -3.90
C ALA A 72 -1.38 -9.38 -4.88
N ASN A 73 -0.07 -9.60 -4.80
CA ASN A 73 0.64 -10.60 -5.63
C ASN A 73 0.11 -12.02 -5.38
N GLN A 74 -0.18 -12.39 -4.12
CA GLN A 74 -0.79 -13.69 -3.82
C GLN A 74 -2.15 -13.85 -4.50
N VAL A 75 -2.99 -12.83 -4.48
CA VAL A 75 -4.30 -12.85 -5.14
C VAL A 75 -4.13 -12.98 -6.65
N ILE A 76 -3.29 -12.15 -7.28
CA ILE A 76 -3.04 -12.18 -8.72
C ILE A 76 -2.57 -13.58 -9.15
N THR A 77 -1.62 -14.17 -8.44
CA THR A 77 -1.08 -15.48 -8.77
C THR A 77 -2.11 -16.59 -8.52
N LYS A 78 -2.68 -16.66 -7.32
CA LYS A 78 -3.57 -17.77 -6.92
C LYS A 78 -4.89 -17.76 -7.67
N VAL A 79 -5.49 -16.60 -7.88
CA VAL A 79 -6.72 -16.49 -8.68
C VAL A 79 -6.39 -16.71 -10.16
N GLY A 80 -5.22 -16.28 -10.63
CA GLY A 80 -4.74 -16.57 -11.98
C GLY A 80 -4.61 -18.06 -12.30
N GLU A 81 -4.25 -18.88 -11.32
CA GLU A 81 -4.15 -20.36 -11.43
C GLU A 81 -5.51 -21.08 -11.40
N MET A 82 -6.60 -20.43 -10.94
CA MET A 82 -7.92 -21.07 -10.83
C MET A 82 -8.50 -21.40 -12.20
N THR A 83 -9.18 -22.55 -12.26
CA THR A 83 -9.87 -23.02 -13.47
C THR A 83 -11.29 -22.44 -13.58
N SER A 84 -11.90 -22.53 -14.77
CA SER A 84 -13.28 -22.11 -15.01
C SER A 84 -14.33 -22.88 -14.20
N GLU A 85 -13.99 -24.05 -13.66
CA GLU A 85 -14.85 -24.81 -12.73
C GLU A 85 -14.86 -24.20 -11.32
N GLN A 86 -13.80 -23.51 -10.95
CA GLN A 86 -13.63 -22.91 -9.61
C GLN A 86 -14.15 -21.47 -9.54
N ILE A 87 -14.03 -20.71 -10.63
CA ILE A 87 -14.41 -19.30 -10.69
C ILE A 87 -14.77 -18.91 -12.12
N SER A 88 -15.80 -18.08 -12.31
CA SER A 88 -16.12 -17.55 -13.63
C SER A 88 -15.06 -16.58 -14.15
N ASP A 89 -14.89 -16.50 -15.47
CA ASP A 89 -13.93 -15.59 -16.09
C ASP A 89 -14.18 -14.13 -15.72
N ALA A 90 -15.45 -13.74 -15.58
CA ALA A 90 -15.82 -12.39 -15.17
C ALA A 90 -15.38 -12.07 -13.73
N GLN A 91 -15.63 -12.98 -12.80
CA GLN A 91 -15.18 -12.84 -11.41
C GLN A 91 -13.65 -12.87 -11.30
N LYS A 92 -13.01 -13.78 -12.04
CA LYS A 92 -11.55 -13.88 -12.10
C LYS A 92 -10.94 -12.57 -12.57
N LYS A 93 -11.47 -12.01 -13.67
CA LYS A 93 -11.04 -10.74 -14.24
C LYS A 93 -11.18 -9.59 -13.22
N GLN A 94 -12.33 -9.51 -12.55
CA GLN A 94 -12.58 -8.46 -11.55
C GLN A 94 -11.62 -8.58 -10.37
N ILE A 95 -11.47 -9.75 -9.76
CA ILE A 95 -10.60 -9.95 -8.59
C ILE A 95 -9.14 -9.65 -8.92
N ILE A 96 -8.65 -10.09 -10.08
CA ILE A 96 -7.29 -9.79 -10.53
C ILE A 96 -7.15 -8.30 -10.80
N GLY A 97 -8.13 -7.64 -11.42
CA GLY A 97 -8.14 -6.20 -11.66
C GLY A 97 -8.05 -5.39 -10.36
N GLU A 98 -8.85 -5.75 -9.36
CA GLU A 98 -8.79 -5.13 -8.03
C GLU A 98 -7.43 -5.33 -7.35
N ALA A 99 -6.89 -6.54 -7.40
CA ALA A 99 -5.60 -6.84 -6.81
C ALA A 99 -4.45 -6.12 -7.54
N THR A 100 -4.53 -5.98 -8.86
CA THR A 100 -3.58 -5.21 -9.67
C THR A 100 -3.64 -3.72 -9.32
N PHE A 101 -4.84 -3.15 -9.18
CA PHE A 101 -5.01 -1.78 -8.70
C PHE A 101 -4.36 -1.58 -7.32
N LEU A 102 -4.61 -2.48 -6.37
CA LEU A 102 -4.03 -2.40 -5.04
C LEU A 102 -2.50 -2.52 -5.07
N ARG A 103 -1.93 -3.34 -5.94
CA ARG A 103 -0.48 -3.46 -6.14
C ARG A 103 0.11 -2.12 -6.61
N GLY A 104 -0.46 -1.52 -7.62
CA GLY A 104 -0.07 -0.18 -8.09
C GLY A 104 -0.20 0.88 -7.00
N TYR A 105 -1.29 0.86 -6.24
CA TYR A 105 -1.52 1.79 -5.13
C TYR A 105 -0.47 1.67 -4.02
N TYR A 106 -0.12 0.46 -3.59
CA TYR A 106 0.92 0.28 -2.57
C TYR A 106 2.30 0.69 -3.07
N HIS A 107 2.65 0.40 -4.32
CA HIS A 107 3.88 0.93 -4.93
C HIS A 107 3.88 2.46 -5.00
N PHE A 108 2.75 3.06 -5.37
CA PHE A 108 2.60 4.52 -5.39
C PHE A 108 2.81 5.13 -3.99
N LYS A 109 2.20 4.57 -2.94
CA LYS A 109 2.41 5.04 -1.57
C LYS A 109 3.87 4.90 -1.13
N LEU A 110 4.50 3.79 -1.43
CA LEU A 110 5.92 3.58 -1.14
C LEU A 110 6.80 4.59 -1.88
N LEU A 111 6.60 4.75 -3.18
CA LEU A 111 7.42 5.64 -4.01
C LEU A 111 7.31 7.10 -3.58
N THR A 112 6.10 7.56 -3.26
CA THR A 112 5.86 8.96 -2.84
C THR A 112 6.43 9.26 -1.45
N LEU A 113 6.47 8.25 -0.56
CA LEU A 113 6.98 8.42 0.79
C LEU A 113 8.51 8.26 0.88
N TYR A 114 9.09 7.33 0.12
CA TYR A 114 10.49 6.91 0.30
C TYR A 114 11.41 7.27 -0.88
N GLY A 115 10.86 7.62 -2.03
CA GLY A 115 11.62 8.06 -3.21
C GLY A 115 12.20 6.92 -4.05
N GLN A 116 12.93 5.98 -3.47
CA GLN A 116 13.40 4.73 -4.09
C GLN A 116 12.83 3.54 -3.34
N ILE A 117 12.35 2.54 -4.07
CA ILE A 117 11.66 1.39 -3.50
C ILE A 117 12.13 0.09 -4.15
N ILE A 118 11.81 -1.03 -3.53
CA ILE A 118 12.00 -2.35 -4.14
C ILE A 118 10.70 -2.71 -4.88
N ILE A 119 10.76 -2.86 -6.19
CA ILE A 119 9.61 -3.32 -6.97
C ILE A 119 9.33 -4.79 -6.64
N ARG A 120 8.08 -5.08 -6.28
CA ARG A 120 7.56 -6.41 -5.96
C ARG A 120 6.33 -6.71 -6.82
N ASP A 121 6.56 -7.16 -8.02
CA ASP A 121 5.57 -7.51 -9.04
C ASP A 121 5.27 -9.01 -9.14
N GLU A 122 5.90 -9.80 -8.28
CA GLU A 122 5.81 -11.26 -8.20
C GLU A 122 5.76 -11.73 -6.74
N LEU A 123 5.46 -13.01 -6.54
CA LEU A 123 5.56 -13.63 -5.22
C LEU A 123 7.01 -13.64 -4.74
N ILE A 124 7.19 -13.35 -3.46
CA ILE A 124 8.51 -13.41 -2.83
C ILE A 124 8.92 -14.88 -2.71
N SER A 125 10.06 -15.22 -3.29
CA SER A 125 10.74 -16.51 -3.17
C SER A 125 12.16 -16.30 -2.64
N GLN A 126 12.88 -17.37 -2.38
CA GLN A 126 14.29 -17.30 -2.00
C GLN A 126 15.15 -16.59 -3.07
N GLU A 127 14.79 -16.77 -4.34
CA GLU A 127 15.49 -16.18 -5.48
C GLU A 127 15.18 -14.70 -5.67
N THR A 128 13.98 -14.28 -5.31
CA THR A 128 13.51 -12.90 -5.47
C THR A 128 13.61 -12.07 -4.20
N LEU A 129 14.10 -12.64 -3.10
CA LEU A 129 14.17 -11.98 -1.81
C LEU A 129 15.05 -10.72 -1.88
N ASP A 130 16.23 -10.83 -2.45
CA ASP A 130 17.26 -9.79 -2.51
C ASP A 130 17.18 -9.01 -3.83
N LYS A 131 16.14 -8.18 -3.98
CA LYS A 131 16.06 -7.22 -5.09
C LYS A 131 16.67 -5.87 -4.68
N PRO A 132 17.44 -5.22 -5.55
CA PRO A 132 17.94 -3.86 -5.30
C PRO A 132 16.79 -2.84 -5.30
N LEU A 133 17.09 -1.63 -4.81
CA LEU A 133 16.21 -0.50 -5.01
C LEU A 133 16.10 -0.17 -6.50
N SER A 134 14.87 0.11 -6.94
CA SER A 134 14.60 0.57 -8.29
C SER A 134 14.91 2.06 -8.47
N THR A 135 15.11 2.47 -9.69
CA THR A 135 15.03 3.88 -10.04
C THR A 135 13.59 4.39 -9.92
N ARG A 136 13.43 5.70 -9.76
CA ARG A 136 12.08 6.31 -9.73
C ARG A 136 11.32 6.07 -11.04
N SER A 137 12.00 6.07 -12.18
CA SER A 137 11.38 5.84 -13.49
C SER A 137 10.83 4.42 -13.60
N GLU A 138 11.60 3.41 -13.21
CA GLU A 138 11.14 2.02 -13.20
C GLU A 138 9.92 1.85 -12.29
N ALA A 139 9.96 2.44 -11.10
CA ALA A 139 8.82 2.36 -10.17
C ALA A 139 7.57 3.07 -10.72
N TRP A 140 7.69 4.23 -11.37
CA TRP A 140 6.56 4.88 -12.03
C TRP A 140 5.99 4.07 -13.18
N ASN A 141 6.84 3.41 -13.97
CA ASN A 141 6.37 2.55 -15.06
C ASN A 141 5.49 1.42 -14.54
N ILE A 142 5.93 0.70 -13.52
CA ILE A 142 5.13 -0.37 -12.90
C ILE A 142 3.80 0.15 -12.33
N ILE A 143 3.80 1.31 -11.69
CA ILE A 143 2.59 1.92 -11.14
C ILE A 143 1.59 2.25 -12.25
N ILE A 144 2.06 2.86 -13.33
CA ILE A 144 1.23 3.23 -14.50
C ILE A 144 0.70 1.98 -15.19
N ASP A 145 1.54 0.97 -15.37
CA ASP A 145 1.16 -0.30 -15.99
C ASP A 145 0.09 -1.03 -15.16
N ASP A 146 0.25 -1.05 -13.85
CA ASP A 146 -0.75 -1.65 -12.93
C ASP A 146 -2.09 -0.91 -13.00
N PHE A 147 -2.09 0.43 -12.94
CA PHE A 147 -3.34 1.20 -13.03
C PHE A 147 -3.99 1.08 -14.41
N THR A 148 -3.20 1.09 -15.47
CA THR A 148 -3.70 0.91 -16.83
C THR A 148 -4.31 -0.47 -17.00
N THR A 149 -3.62 -1.52 -16.56
CA THR A 149 -4.13 -2.89 -16.60
C THR A 149 -5.42 -3.03 -15.80
N ALA A 150 -5.45 -2.53 -14.56
CA ALA A 150 -6.64 -2.56 -13.73
C ALA A 150 -7.82 -1.85 -14.39
N SER A 151 -7.60 -0.69 -15.01
CA SER A 151 -8.67 0.06 -15.70
C SER A 151 -9.31 -0.70 -16.86
N THR A 152 -8.57 -1.60 -17.53
CA THR A 152 -9.13 -2.45 -18.59
C THR A 152 -9.88 -3.67 -18.06
N MET A 153 -9.62 -4.03 -16.82
CA MET A 153 -10.20 -5.21 -16.18
C MET A 153 -11.45 -4.90 -15.37
N LEU A 154 -11.49 -3.72 -14.76
CA LEU A 154 -12.57 -3.29 -13.88
C LEU A 154 -13.69 -2.60 -14.66
N SER A 155 -14.93 -2.75 -14.17
CA SER A 155 -16.08 -2.02 -14.67
C SER A 155 -16.09 -0.58 -14.17
N GLU A 156 -16.59 0.36 -14.98
CA GLU A 156 -16.81 1.75 -14.58
C GLU A 156 -17.88 1.90 -13.49
N THR A 157 -18.81 0.94 -13.43
CA THR A 157 -19.87 0.92 -12.44
C THR A 157 -19.78 -0.35 -11.62
N ASN A 158 -19.90 -0.21 -10.33
CA ASN A 158 -20.03 -1.36 -9.44
C ASN A 158 -21.50 -1.76 -9.39
N GLU A 159 -21.87 -2.87 -10.04
CA GLU A 159 -23.27 -3.38 -10.05
C GLU A 159 -23.69 -3.96 -8.70
N SER A 160 -22.79 -4.10 -7.75
CA SER A 160 -23.13 -4.61 -6.43
C SER A 160 -23.42 -3.46 -5.46
N ASP A 161 -24.66 -3.36 -5.01
CA ASP A 161 -25.10 -2.63 -3.80
C ASP A 161 -24.39 -3.12 -2.51
N ASN A 162 -23.30 -3.84 -2.63
CA ASN A 162 -22.53 -4.47 -1.56
C ASN A 162 -21.27 -3.68 -1.15
N LEU A 163 -21.31 -2.36 -1.24
CA LEU A 163 -20.42 -1.51 -0.46
C LEU A 163 -20.95 -1.45 0.97
N ARG A 164 -20.69 -2.50 1.74
CA ARG A 164 -20.88 -2.50 3.18
C ARG A 164 -19.56 -2.71 3.88
#